data_3c8fa6f342b019b1f5f85bee0c1bf4c0
#
_entry.id   3c8fa6f342b019b1f5f85bee0c1bf4c0
#
_cell.length_a   1.000
_cell.length_b   1.000
_cell.length_c   1.000
_cell.angle_alpha   90.00
_cell.angle_beta   90.00
_cell.angle_gamma   90.00
#
_symmetry.space_group_name_H-M   'P 1'
#
loop_
_entity.id
_entity.type
_entity.pdbx_description
1 polymer ?
#
loop_
_entity_poly.entity_id
_entity_poly.type
_entity_poly.pdbx_seq_one_letter_code
_entity_poly.pdbx_strand_id
1 'polypeptide(L)'
;MKKLFILLMVVAGLGVMSQSCNNGKTYAEMKEEEREAIKRFIELNEITVIDEDQFAEQDSTTNVAANEYVLFEETGVYMQVVERGNGEALEDGRHEFLVRYLEEQIVADGTTDTLSLNTIANLYAHPDEFILTKQDNQLSASFSA
;
A
#
# COMPACT_ATOMS: atom_id res chain seq x y z
N MET A 1 -48.03 42.12 12.49
CA MET A 1 -46.75 41.87 13.19
C MET A 1 -46.49 40.42 13.44
N LYS A 2 -47.42 39.61 13.99
CA LYS A 2 -47.21 38.16 14.21
C LYS A 2 -46.91 37.36 12.94
N LYS A 3 -47.58 37.64 11.81
CA LYS A 3 -47.35 36.95 10.53
C LYS A 3 -45.98 37.26 9.91
N LEU A 4 -45.47 38.48 10.10
CA LEU A 4 -44.15 38.90 9.65
C LEU A 4 -43.04 38.17 10.45
N PHE A 5 -43.27 37.99 11.75
CA PHE A 5 -42.32 37.27 12.63
C PHE A 5 -42.21 35.78 12.30
N ILE A 6 -43.34 35.15 11.96
CA ILE A 6 -43.39 33.75 11.53
C ILE A 6 -42.67 33.58 10.18
N LEU A 7 -42.87 34.49 9.25
CA LEU A 7 -42.18 34.48 7.95
C LEU A 7 -40.65 34.63 8.11
N LEU A 8 -40.22 35.51 9.02
CA LEU A 8 -38.78 35.70 9.32
C LEU A 8 -38.15 34.48 9.98
N MET A 9 -38.87 33.79 10.86
CA MET A 9 -38.44 32.55 11.48
C MET A 9 -38.28 31.37 10.47
N VAL A 10 -39.20 31.30 9.50
CA VAL A 10 -39.14 30.27 8.44
C VAL A 10 -37.96 30.50 7.49
N VAL A 11 -37.67 31.76 7.14
CA VAL A 11 -36.52 32.13 6.29
C VAL A 11 -35.19 31.89 7.03
N ALA A 12 -35.14 32.18 8.33
CA ALA A 12 -33.96 31.89 9.15
C ALA A 12 -33.69 30.35 9.33
N GLY A 13 -34.78 29.55 9.41
CA GLY A 13 -34.69 28.11 9.53
C GLY A 13 -34.21 27.39 8.25
N LEU A 14 -34.49 27.94 7.07
CA LEU A 14 -34.05 27.40 5.78
C LEU A 14 -32.57 27.68 5.46
N GLY A 15 -31.99 28.71 6.11
CA GLY A 15 -30.57 29.07 5.90
C GLY A 15 -29.56 28.17 6.62
N VAL A 16 -30.00 27.36 7.59
CA VAL A 16 -29.07 26.53 8.41
C VAL A 16 -28.87 25.11 7.86
N MET A 17 -29.66 24.67 6.88
CA MET A 17 -29.60 23.33 6.32
C MET A 17 -28.56 23.13 5.19
N SER A 18 -27.85 24.19 4.79
CA SER A 18 -26.93 24.15 3.66
C SER A 18 -25.45 24.00 4.06
N GLN A 19 -25.13 23.78 5.33
CA GLN A 19 -23.74 23.63 5.80
C GLN A 19 -23.36 22.21 6.22
N SER A 20 -24.10 21.18 5.76
CA SER A 20 -23.65 19.79 5.89
C SER A 20 -22.97 19.31 4.60
N CYS A 21 -22.06 20.12 4.05
CA CYS A 21 -21.05 19.58 3.15
C CYS A 21 -20.00 18.92 4.03
N ASN A 22 -20.07 17.60 4.11
CA ASN A 22 -19.03 16.80 4.69
C ASN A 22 -17.75 17.08 3.87
N ASN A 23 -16.80 17.84 4.41
CA ASN A 23 -15.51 18.18 3.79
C ASN A 23 -14.56 16.97 3.74
N GLY A 24 -15.08 15.75 3.80
CA GLY A 24 -14.32 14.56 3.60
C GLY A 24 -14.08 14.31 2.10
N LYS A 25 -12.84 13.98 1.73
CA LYS A 25 -12.50 13.55 0.38
C LYS A 25 -13.35 12.35 -0.01
N THR A 26 -13.78 12.29 -1.24
CA THR A 26 -14.46 11.12 -1.79
C THR A 26 -13.46 9.98 -1.98
N TYR A 27 -13.95 8.75 -2.05
CA TYR A 27 -13.09 7.60 -2.34
C TYR A 27 -12.33 7.75 -3.67
N ALA A 28 -12.95 8.35 -4.67
CA ALA A 28 -12.32 8.61 -5.96
C ALA A 28 -11.14 9.60 -5.84
N GLU A 29 -11.32 10.68 -5.07
CA GLU A 29 -10.26 11.65 -4.79
C GLU A 29 -9.09 11.03 -4.01
N MET A 30 -9.39 10.19 -3.01
CA MET A 30 -8.35 9.46 -2.26
C MET A 30 -7.55 8.52 -3.16
N LYS A 31 -8.22 7.82 -4.08
CA LYS A 31 -7.56 6.93 -5.05
C LYS A 31 -6.69 7.69 -6.06
N GLU A 32 -7.12 8.87 -6.47
CA GLU A 32 -6.32 9.70 -7.36
C GLU A 32 -5.08 10.24 -6.66
N GLU A 33 -5.21 10.71 -5.42
CA GLU A 33 -4.07 11.15 -4.61
C GLU A 33 -3.06 10.03 -4.36
N GLU A 34 -3.54 8.80 -4.09
CA GLU A 34 -2.70 7.61 -3.95
C GLU A 34 -1.88 7.36 -5.22
N ARG A 35 -2.51 7.38 -6.39
CA ARG A 35 -1.82 7.20 -7.68
C ARG A 35 -0.77 8.27 -7.94
N GLU A 36 -1.12 9.53 -7.68
CA GLU A 36 -0.19 10.64 -7.84
C GLU A 36 0.99 10.54 -6.87
N ALA A 37 0.77 10.09 -5.62
CA ALA A 37 1.84 9.87 -4.65
C ALA A 37 2.78 8.74 -5.10
N ILE A 38 2.24 7.61 -5.56
CA ILE A 38 3.02 6.50 -6.10
C ILE A 38 3.84 6.94 -7.32
N LYS A 39 3.23 7.69 -8.24
CA LYS A 39 3.93 8.21 -9.42
C LYS A 39 5.11 9.10 -9.04
N ARG A 40 4.90 10.02 -8.10
CA ARG A 40 6.00 10.87 -7.59
C ARG A 40 7.08 10.06 -6.90
N PHE A 41 6.71 9.05 -6.13
CA PHE A 41 7.67 8.15 -5.49
C PHE A 41 8.53 7.42 -6.53
N ILE A 42 7.94 6.91 -7.61
CA ILE A 42 8.63 6.26 -8.72
C ILE A 42 9.62 7.22 -9.39
N GLU A 43 9.18 8.46 -9.67
CA GLU A 43 10.01 9.49 -10.29
C GLU A 43 11.17 9.93 -9.37
N LEU A 44 10.90 10.20 -8.09
CA LEU A 44 11.89 10.65 -7.11
C LEU A 44 12.97 9.60 -6.83
N ASN A 45 12.60 8.33 -6.87
CA ASN A 45 13.52 7.24 -6.61
C ASN A 45 14.12 6.65 -7.89
N GLU A 46 13.87 7.26 -9.06
CA GLU A 46 14.39 6.79 -10.36
C GLU A 46 14.09 5.30 -10.60
N ILE A 47 12.86 4.86 -10.22
CA ILE A 47 12.44 3.47 -10.37
C ILE A 47 12.14 3.17 -11.84
N THR A 48 12.74 2.10 -12.35
CA THR A 48 12.42 1.52 -13.66
C THR A 48 11.33 0.49 -13.48
N VAL A 49 10.16 0.71 -14.07
CA VAL A 49 9.04 -0.23 -13.99
C VAL A 49 9.06 -1.14 -15.20
N ILE A 50 9.01 -2.45 -14.97
CA ILE A 50 8.86 -3.50 -15.99
C ILE A 50 7.51 -4.19 -15.83
N ASP A 51 7.03 -4.81 -16.90
CA ASP A 51 5.82 -5.63 -16.89
C ASP A 51 6.12 -7.10 -16.49
N GLU A 52 5.06 -7.88 -16.33
CA GLU A 52 5.14 -9.28 -15.91
C GLU A 52 5.79 -10.16 -16.98
N ASP A 53 5.63 -9.85 -18.28
CA ASP A 53 6.23 -10.60 -19.38
C ASP A 53 7.75 -10.42 -19.37
N GLN A 54 8.22 -9.19 -19.24
CA GLN A 54 9.65 -8.90 -19.12
C GLN A 54 10.25 -9.52 -17.86
N PHE A 55 9.54 -9.49 -16.73
CA PHE A 55 9.97 -10.16 -15.51
C PHE A 55 10.11 -11.66 -15.70
N ALA A 56 9.18 -12.31 -16.40
CA ALA A 56 9.27 -13.73 -16.73
C ALA A 56 10.44 -14.06 -17.66
N GLU A 57 10.70 -13.22 -18.66
CA GLU A 57 11.85 -13.35 -19.57
C GLU A 57 13.20 -13.22 -18.85
N GLN A 58 13.24 -12.46 -17.76
CA GLN A 58 14.39 -12.29 -16.88
C GLN A 58 14.52 -13.39 -15.80
N ASP A 59 13.91 -14.55 -16.02
CA ASP A 59 13.93 -15.66 -15.06
C ASP A 59 13.34 -15.29 -13.69
N SER A 60 12.30 -14.45 -13.68
CA SER A 60 11.62 -13.92 -12.49
C SER A 60 12.59 -13.23 -11.52
N THR A 61 13.47 -12.40 -12.07
CA THR A 61 14.37 -11.52 -11.31
C THR A 61 14.22 -10.07 -11.77
N THR A 62 14.74 -9.13 -10.99
CA THR A 62 14.81 -7.72 -11.34
C THR A 62 16.26 -7.24 -11.30
N ASN A 63 16.59 -6.23 -12.11
CA ASN A 63 17.90 -5.62 -12.10
C ASN A 63 18.02 -4.55 -11.00
N VAL A 64 18.57 -4.93 -9.86
CA VAL A 64 18.75 -4.04 -8.70
C VAL A 64 19.63 -2.82 -9.05
N ALA A 65 20.65 -3.01 -9.91
CA ALA A 65 21.53 -1.90 -10.28
C ALA A 65 20.82 -0.84 -11.16
N ALA A 66 19.76 -1.23 -11.86
CA ALA A 66 18.89 -0.33 -12.61
C ALA A 66 17.65 0.12 -11.82
N ASN A 67 17.59 -0.17 -10.53
CA ASN A 67 16.45 0.10 -9.65
C ASN A 67 15.12 -0.39 -10.27
N GLU A 68 15.10 -1.62 -10.75
CA GLU A 68 14.01 -2.20 -11.52
C GLU A 68 12.98 -2.86 -10.63
N TYR A 69 11.71 -2.56 -10.86
CA TYR A 69 10.55 -3.14 -10.17
C TYR A 69 9.57 -3.70 -11.19
N VAL A 70 9.06 -4.90 -10.97
CA VAL A 70 7.93 -5.43 -11.74
C VAL A 70 6.61 -4.91 -11.19
N LEU A 71 5.72 -4.48 -12.08
CA LEU A 71 4.32 -4.16 -11.74
C LEU A 71 3.44 -5.37 -12.04
N PHE A 72 2.78 -5.89 -11.02
CA PHE A 72 1.70 -6.87 -11.17
C PHE A 72 0.39 -6.11 -11.39
N GLU A 73 -0.04 -6.02 -12.66
CA GLU A 73 -1.16 -5.16 -13.06
C GLU A 73 -2.49 -5.52 -12.37
N GLU A 74 -2.75 -6.83 -12.17
CA GLU A 74 -3.98 -7.29 -11.53
C GLU A 74 -4.13 -6.79 -10.09
N THR A 75 -3.02 -6.72 -9.36
CA THR A 75 -2.99 -6.35 -7.93
C THR A 75 -2.54 -4.91 -7.68
N GLY A 76 -1.85 -4.30 -8.65
CA GLY A 76 -1.22 -2.99 -8.50
C GLY A 76 0.04 -3.01 -7.62
N VAL A 77 0.62 -4.18 -7.35
CA VAL A 77 1.82 -4.34 -6.52
C VAL A 77 3.07 -4.16 -7.36
N TYR A 78 4.01 -3.35 -6.86
CA TYR A 78 5.37 -3.23 -7.38
C TYR A 78 6.30 -4.06 -6.54
N MET A 79 7.14 -4.88 -7.17
CA MET A 79 8.08 -5.76 -6.46
C MET A 79 9.49 -5.66 -7.05
N GLN A 80 10.49 -5.57 -6.18
CA GLN A 80 11.89 -5.74 -6.55
C GLN A 80 12.44 -7.01 -5.88
N VAL A 81 13.08 -7.87 -6.67
CA VAL A 81 13.80 -9.03 -6.15
C VAL A 81 15.26 -8.64 -5.96
N VAL A 82 15.63 -8.32 -4.72
CA VAL A 82 17.01 -7.91 -4.39
C VAL A 82 17.97 -9.08 -4.42
N GLU A 83 17.54 -10.23 -3.89
CA GLU A 83 18.31 -11.46 -3.88
C GLU A 83 17.37 -12.66 -3.88
N ARG A 84 17.64 -13.62 -4.73
CA ARG A 84 16.91 -14.89 -4.75
C ARG A 84 17.46 -15.83 -3.70
N GLY A 85 16.56 -16.44 -2.94
CA GLY A 85 16.91 -17.54 -2.06
C GLY A 85 17.45 -18.75 -2.83
N ASN A 86 18.22 -19.57 -2.16
CA ASN A 86 18.80 -20.82 -2.69
C ASN A 86 18.12 -22.08 -2.10
N GLY A 87 16.97 -21.89 -1.44
CA GLY A 87 16.18 -22.97 -0.89
C GLY A 87 15.40 -23.76 -1.95
N GLU A 88 14.87 -24.89 -1.54
CA GLU A 88 13.97 -25.69 -2.37
C GLU A 88 12.57 -25.03 -2.41
N ALA A 89 11.78 -25.35 -3.45
CA ALA A 89 10.41 -24.92 -3.53
C ALA A 89 9.57 -25.48 -2.38
N LEU A 90 8.69 -24.65 -1.81
CA LEU A 90 7.84 -25.10 -0.72
C LEU A 90 6.87 -26.19 -1.17
N GLU A 91 6.80 -27.27 -0.41
CA GLU A 91 5.77 -28.27 -0.54
C GLU A 91 4.43 -27.79 0.03
N ASP A 92 3.36 -28.56 -0.19
CA ASP A 92 2.08 -28.28 0.46
C ASP A 92 2.19 -28.47 1.97
N GLY A 93 1.62 -27.54 2.71
CA GLY A 93 1.67 -27.55 4.17
C GLY A 93 1.74 -26.15 4.78
N ARG A 94 1.91 -26.12 6.09
CA ARG A 94 2.11 -24.91 6.88
C ARG A 94 3.60 -24.70 7.10
N HIS A 95 4.09 -23.54 6.73
CA HIS A 95 5.49 -23.12 6.86
C HIS A 95 5.59 -21.90 7.76
N GLU A 96 6.56 -21.89 8.65
CA GLU A 96 6.85 -20.78 9.54
C GLU A 96 8.17 -20.12 9.14
N PHE A 97 8.14 -18.80 8.98
CA PHE A 97 9.29 -18.00 8.64
C PHE A 97 9.54 -16.93 9.69
N LEU A 98 10.79 -16.65 9.96
CA LEU A 98 11.19 -15.48 10.71
C LEU A 98 11.48 -14.35 9.73
N VAL A 99 10.76 -13.26 9.83
CA VAL A 99 10.87 -12.14 8.90
C VAL A 99 11.34 -10.86 9.60
N ARG A 100 12.10 -10.09 8.86
CA ARG A 100 12.48 -8.72 9.22
C ARG A 100 12.07 -7.81 8.08
N TYR A 101 11.37 -6.73 8.40
CA TYR A 101 10.86 -5.78 7.40
C TYR A 101 10.91 -4.35 7.94
N LEU A 102 10.85 -3.38 7.07
CA LEU A 102 10.59 -1.99 7.33
C LEU A 102 9.29 -1.64 6.61
N GLU A 103 8.36 -1.04 7.31
CA GLU A 103 7.10 -0.58 6.73
C GLU A 103 7.09 0.94 6.68
N GLU A 104 6.90 1.48 5.49
CA GLU A 104 6.84 2.90 5.23
C GLU A 104 5.57 3.22 4.44
N GLN A 105 5.01 4.37 4.72
CA GLN A 105 3.90 4.93 3.96
C GLN A 105 4.42 5.93 2.95
N ILE A 106 4.01 5.79 1.68
CA ILE A 106 4.23 6.84 0.68
C ILE A 106 3.24 7.97 0.97
N VAL A 107 3.77 9.18 1.19
CA VAL A 107 2.95 10.37 1.44
C VAL A 107 2.71 11.18 0.16
N ALA A 108 1.84 12.17 0.21
CA ALA A 108 1.33 12.88 -0.96
C ALA A 108 2.40 13.56 -1.83
N ASP A 109 3.57 13.89 -1.29
CA ASP A 109 4.68 14.49 -2.03
C ASP A 109 5.63 13.45 -2.66
N GLY A 110 5.35 12.16 -2.45
CA GLY A 110 6.17 11.05 -2.94
C GLY A 110 7.34 10.67 -2.05
N THR A 111 7.48 11.26 -0.89
CA THR A 111 8.43 10.80 0.14
C THR A 111 7.81 9.68 0.98
N THR A 112 8.58 9.11 1.91
CA THR A 112 8.07 8.06 2.81
C THR A 112 8.12 8.51 4.27
N ASP A 113 7.13 8.01 5.04
CA ASP A 113 7.10 8.08 6.49
C ASP A 113 7.12 6.65 7.06
N THR A 114 7.97 6.42 8.05
CA THR A 114 8.07 5.11 8.71
C THR A 114 6.83 4.84 9.56
N LEU A 115 6.07 3.81 9.23
CA LEU A 115 4.90 3.37 10.01
C LEU A 115 5.28 2.40 11.12
N SER A 116 6.19 1.47 10.81
CA SER A 116 6.64 0.47 11.75
C SER A 116 8.13 0.27 11.62
N LEU A 117 8.86 0.60 12.68
CA LEU A 117 10.26 0.22 12.83
C LEU A 117 10.29 -1.23 13.25
N ASN A 118 10.51 -2.03 12.26
CA ASN A 118 10.76 -3.38 12.57
C ASN A 118 12.21 -3.65 12.97
N THR A 119 12.47 -4.90 13.13
CA THR A 119 13.68 -5.56 13.54
C THR A 119 14.87 -5.44 12.60
N ILE A 120 14.76 -4.76 11.43
CA ILE A 120 15.93 -4.48 10.57
C ILE A 120 16.88 -3.49 11.24
N ALA A 121 16.32 -2.43 11.80
CA ALA A 121 17.12 -1.39 12.48
C ALA A 121 17.55 -1.79 13.90
N ASN A 122 16.86 -2.74 14.52
CA ASN A 122 17.12 -3.22 15.88
C ASN A 122 17.41 -4.72 15.90
N LEU A 123 18.67 -5.08 15.74
CA LEU A 123 19.12 -6.48 15.76
C LEU A 123 18.84 -7.23 17.07
N TYR A 124 18.53 -6.51 18.15
CA TYR A 124 18.16 -7.10 19.44
C TYR A 124 16.67 -7.42 19.54
N ALA A 125 15.84 -6.88 18.64
CA ALA A 125 14.43 -7.26 18.59
C ALA A 125 14.28 -8.64 17.95
N HIS A 126 13.32 -9.43 18.44
CA HIS A 126 12.97 -10.69 17.82
C HIS A 126 12.38 -10.42 16.43
N PRO A 127 12.73 -11.25 15.41
CA PRO A 127 12.02 -11.19 14.14
C PRO A 127 10.54 -11.58 14.35
N ASP A 128 9.69 -11.08 13.48
CA ASP A 128 8.28 -11.47 13.47
C ASP A 128 8.10 -12.84 12.82
N GLU A 129 7.14 -13.61 13.32
CA GLU A 129 6.77 -14.88 12.73
C GLU A 129 5.74 -14.67 11.62
N PHE A 130 6.07 -15.19 10.45
CA PHE A 130 5.21 -15.18 9.28
C PHE A 130 4.83 -16.62 8.92
N ILE A 131 3.54 -16.88 8.86
CA ILE A 131 3.00 -18.21 8.55
C ILE A 131 2.48 -18.20 7.13
N LEU A 132 3.00 -19.08 6.30
CA LEU A 132 2.53 -19.35 4.96
C LEU A 132 1.93 -20.75 4.90
N THR A 133 0.69 -20.87 4.48
CA THR A 133 0.07 -22.17 4.18
C THR A 133 -0.11 -22.31 2.69
N LYS A 134 0.48 -23.35 2.13
CA LYS A 134 0.32 -23.75 0.74
C LYS A 134 -0.55 -24.99 0.67
N GLN A 135 -1.57 -24.93 -0.17
CA GLN A 135 -2.43 -26.09 -0.46
C GLN A 135 -2.75 -26.08 -1.95
N ASP A 136 -2.29 -27.08 -2.66
CA ASP A 136 -2.32 -27.12 -4.12
C ASP A 136 -1.67 -25.84 -4.71
N ASN A 137 -2.44 -25.01 -5.43
CA ASN A 137 -1.99 -23.73 -5.99
C ASN A 137 -2.47 -22.51 -5.19
N GLN A 138 -3.02 -22.74 -3.99
CA GLN A 138 -3.49 -21.64 -3.14
C GLN A 138 -2.48 -21.34 -2.05
N LEU A 139 -2.24 -20.05 -1.84
CA LEU A 139 -1.37 -19.55 -0.77
C LEU A 139 -2.21 -18.67 0.16
N SER A 140 -2.07 -18.91 1.45
CA SER A 140 -2.59 -18.00 2.49
C SER A 140 -1.47 -17.64 3.45
N ALA A 141 -1.45 -16.39 3.87
CA ALA A 141 -0.38 -15.87 4.71
C ALA A 141 -0.94 -15.05 5.87
N SER A 142 -0.26 -15.12 7.02
CA SER A 142 -0.56 -14.31 8.19
C SER A 142 0.68 -14.09 9.05
N PHE A 143 0.73 -12.98 9.77
CA PHE A 143 1.66 -12.84 10.89
C PHE A 143 1.08 -13.54 12.11
N SER A 144 1.92 -14.19 12.92
CA SER A 144 1.49 -14.68 14.22
C SER A 144 1.35 -13.47 15.17
N ALA A 145 0.21 -13.42 15.86
CA ALA A 145 -0.09 -12.38 16.84
C ALA A 145 0.53 -12.75 18.20
#